data_dfdfcf8c3798d746e4370c5a807e33db
#
_entry.id   dfdfcf8c3798d746e4370c5a807e33db
#
_cell.length_a   1.000
_cell.length_b   1.000
_cell.length_c   1.000
_cell.angle_alpha   90.00
_cell.angle_beta   90.00
_cell.angle_gamma   90.00
#
_symmetry.space_group_name_H-M   'P 1'
#
loop_
_entity.id
_entity.type
_entity.pdbx_description
1 polymer ?
#
loop_
_entity_poly.entity_id
_entity_poly.type
_entity_poly.pdbx_seq_one_letter_code
_entity_poly.pdbx_strand_id
1 'polypeptide(L)'
;LQLANGVHIPVFGLGTWFIEDKDAADAVRAAAQIGYRLFDTAQAYGNEAGVGEGIRTCGISRDKLFVTSKVAAEHKDYQSAKASIDATLEKMGLDYLDLMIIHSPQPWKVVNQSENRYFAENVEVWKALEDAYLAGKLRAIGVSNFLQEDLDNIIKHCGTKPMVDQVLCHVGHTPAALLDYCKTQGIQVEAYAPIAHGAAMNIGAVQEISHKYNVTVPQLCLRY
;
A
#
# COMPACT_ATOMS: atom_id res chain seq x y z
N LEU A 1 -9.20 -9.21 6.93
CA LEU A 1 -10.00 -8.02 7.20
C LEU A 1 -10.93 -7.73 6.03
N GLN A 2 -12.04 -7.03 6.26
CA GLN A 2 -12.98 -6.65 5.21
C GLN A 2 -12.94 -5.14 5.02
N LEU A 3 -12.71 -4.71 3.78
CA LEU A 3 -12.76 -3.30 3.39
C LEU A 3 -14.21 -2.81 3.29
N ALA A 4 -14.41 -1.49 3.24
CA ALA A 4 -15.74 -0.86 3.21
C ALA A 4 -16.64 -1.33 2.04
N ASN A 5 -16.05 -1.77 0.93
CA ASN A 5 -16.76 -2.31 -0.24
C ASN A 5 -16.95 -3.84 -0.22
N GLY A 6 -16.60 -4.51 0.88
CA GLY A 6 -16.72 -5.97 1.04
C GLY A 6 -15.53 -6.79 0.54
N VAL A 7 -14.53 -6.19 -0.10
CA VAL A 7 -13.31 -6.89 -0.50
C VAL A 7 -12.51 -7.31 0.73
N HIS A 8 -11.99 -8.55 0.72
CA HIS A 8 -11.17 -9.06 1.83
C HIS A 8 -9.69 -8.80 1.54
N ILE A 9 -9.02 -8.07 2.44
CA ILE A 9 -7.58 -7.85 2.43
C ILE A 9 -6.90 -8.79 3.46
N PRO A 10 -5.83 -9.52 3.10
CA PRO A 10 -5.02 -10.26 4.07
C PRO A 10 -4.42 -9.34 5.13
N VAL A 11 -4.31 -9.80 6.37
CA VAL A 11 -3.73 -9.03 7.49
C VAL A 11 -2.23 -8.89 7.40
N PHE A 12 -1.58 -9.67 6.53
CA PHE A 12 -0.13 -9.75 6.44
C PHE A 12 0.30 -9.88 4.99
N GLY A 13 1.29 -9.10 4.59
CA GLY A 13 1.77 -9.05 3.20
C GLY A 13 3.27 -8.88 3.09
N LEU A 14 3.78 -9.12 1.87
CA LEU A 14 5.15 -8.84 1.48
C LEU A 14 5.21 -7.49 0.77
N GLY A 15 5.94 -6.53 1.33
CA GLY A 15 6.37 -5.32 0.64
C GLY A 15 7.63 -5.59 -0.18
N THR A 16 7.68 -5.08 -1.41
CA THR A 16 8.78 -5.34 -2.35
C THR A 16 9.74 -4.17 -2.55
N TRP A 17 9.63 -3.11 -1.75
CA TRP A 17 10.59 -2.01 -1.80
C TRP A 17 12.01 -2.50 -1.53
N PHE A 18 13.00 -2.05 -2.30
CA PHE A 18 14.39 -2.53 -2.32
C PHE A 18 14.62 -3.95 -2.86
N ILE A 19 13.61 -4.64 -3.40
CA ILE A 19 13.83 -5.85 -4.18
C ILE A 19 14.01 -5.42 -5.64
N GLU A 20 15.13 -5.78 -6.26
CA GLU A 20 15.38 -5.48 -7.66
C GLU A 20 14.40 -6.26 -8.56
N ASP A 21 14.05 -5.72 -9.72
CA ASP A 21 13.06 -6.32 -10.63
C ASP A 21 13.42 -7.77 -11.01
N LYS A 22 14.71 -8.03 -11.28
CA LYS A 22 15.21 -9.36 -11.61
C LYS A 22 15.02 -10.41 -10.51
N ASP A 23 14.95 -9.99 -9.24
CA ASP A 23 14.82 -10.86 -8.06
C ASP A 23 13.39 -10.91 -7.53
N ALA A 24 12.52 -10.00 -7.98
CA ALA A 24 11.18 -9.83 -7.45
C ALA A 24 10.29 -11.05 -7.69
N ALA A 25 10.40 -11.69 -8.86
CA ALA A 25 9.62 -12.89 -9.18
C ALA A 25 9.94 -14.05 -8.23
N ASP A 26 11.22 -14.28 -7.93
CA ASP A 26 11.66 -15.32 -6.99
C ASP A 26 11.21 -15.01 -5.57
N ALA A 27 11.31 -13.76 -5.13
CA ALA A 27 10.84 -13.33 -3.82
C ALA A 27 9.32 -13.57 -3.65
N VAL A 28 8.51 -13.23 -4.66
CA VAL A 28 7.07 -13.47 -4.66
C VAL A 28 6.76 -14.98 -4.61
N ARG A 29 7.43 -15.80 -5.44
CA ARG A 29 7.24 -17.26 -5.44
C ARG A 29 7.57 -17.87 -4.08
N ALA A 30 8.70 -17.51 -3.50
CA ALA A 30 9.11 -17.98 -2.18
C ALA A 30 8.12 -17.58 -1.08
N ALA A 31 7.68 -16.33 -1.07
CA ALA A 31 6.68 -15.84 -0.12
C ALA A 31 5.33 -16.55 -0.28
N ALA A 32 4.88 -16.76 -1.52
CA ALA A 32 3.63 -17.50 -1.78
C ALA A 32 3.68 -18.94 -1.25
N GLN A 33 4.83 -19.63 -1.38
CA GLN A 33 5.04 -20.99 -0.88
C GLN A 33 4.95 -21.07 0.65
N ILE A 34 5.44 -20.06 1.37
CA ILE A 34 5.38 -20.02 2.84
C ILE A 34 4.07 -19.43 3.39
N GLY A 35 3.12 -19.10 2.51
CA GLY A 35 1.77 -18.73 2.90
C GLY A 35 1.39 -17.26 2.73
N TYR A 36 2.26 -16.39 2.23
CA TYR A 36 1.87 -15.01 1.89
C TYR A 36 0.82 -15.01 0.79
N ARG A 37 -0.13 -14.08 0.89
CA ARG A 37 -1.21 -13.89 -0.10
C ARG A 37 -1.40 -12.44 -0.51
N LEU A 38 -0.79 -11.48 0.21
CA LEU A 38 -0.75 -10.07 -0.15
C LEU A 38 0.68 -9.71 -0.57
N PHE A 39 0.79 -9.03 -1.73
CA PHE A 39 2.04 -8.57 -2.33
C PHE A 39 1.89 -7.10 -2.69
N ASP A 40 2.74 -6.27 -2.11
CA ASP A 40 2.73 -4.83 -2.27
C ASP A 40 3.95 -4.36 -3.05
N THR A 41 3.69 -3.68 -4.16
CA THR A 41 4.69 -2.99 -4.98
C THR A 41 4.28 -1.54 -5.23
N ALA A 42 4.99 -0.83 -6.10
CA ALA A 42 4.67 0.53 -6.54
C ALA A 42 5.35 0.85 -7.87
N GLN A 43 4.77 1.77 -8.63
CA GLN A 43 5.39 2.31 -9.84
C GLN A 43 6.81 2.86 -9.56
N ALA A 44 6.98 3.52 -8.41
CA ALA A 44 8.26 4.11 -7.99
C ALA A 44 9.34 3.07 -7.61
N TYR A 45 8.98 1.79 -7.39
CA TYR A 45 9.97 0.78 -7.02
C TYR A 45 10.73 0.20 -8.21
N GLY A 46 10.16 0.33 -9.42
CA GLY A 46 10.79 -0.15 -10.65
C GLY A 46 10.79 -1.68 -10.80
N ASN A 47 9.99 -2.40 -10.01
CA ASN A 47 9.97 -3.86 -9.96
C ASN A 47 8.59 -4.48 -10.24
N GLU A 48 7.66 -3.71 -10.80
CA GLU A 48 6.31 -4.20 -11.10
C GLU A 48 6.32 -5.38 -12.08
N ALA A 49 7.24 -5.41 -13.05
CA ALA A 49 7.33 -6.49 -14.04
C ALA A 49 7.70 -7.82 -13.37
N GLY A 50 8.74 -7.82 -12.53
CA GLY A 50 9.16 -9.00 -11.78
C GLY A 50 8.11 -9.46 -10.76
N VAL A 51 7.46 -8.53 -10.04
CA VAL A 51 6.34 -8.86 -9.14
C VAL A 51 5.20 -9.51 -9.93
N GLY A 52 4.80 -8.92 -11.06
CA GLY A 52 3.76 -9.48 -11.94
C GLY A 52 4.10 -10.88 -12.44
N GLU A 53 5.35 -11.13 -12.85
CA GLU A 53 5.83 -12.47 -13.21
C GLU A 53 5.68 -13.44 -12.04
N GLY A 54 6.13 -13.05 -10.84
CA GLY A 54 6.01 -13.87 -9.64
C GLY A 54 4.55 -14.23 -9.33
N ILE A 55 3.63 -13.27 -9.42
CA ILE A 55 2.18 -13.49 -9.23
C ILE A 55 1.64 -14.52 -10.22
N ARG A 56 1.99 -14.41 -11.51
CA ARG A 56 1.50 -15.33 -12.54
C ARG A 56 2.11 -16.73 -12.44
N THR A 57 3.27 -16.88 -11.82
CA THR A 57 4.06 -18.13 -11.82
C THR A 57 4.21 -18.79 -10.46
N CYS A 58 3.67 -18.22 -9.38
CA CYS A 58 3.80 -18.78 -8.01
C CYS A 58 2.97 -20.06 -7.76
N GLY A 59 2.14 -20.49 -8.72
CA GLY A 59 1.33 -21.71 -8.59
C GLY A 59 0.04 -21.52 -7.76
N ILE A 60 -0.27 -20.30 -7.33
CA ILE A 60 -1.51 -19.96 -6.62
C ILE A 60 -2.43 -19.25 -7.61
N SER A 61 -3.73 -19.63 -7.64
CA SER A 61 -4.67 -18.96 -8.52
C SER A 61 -4.83 -17.47 -8.17
N ARG A 62 -4.99 -16.60 -9.18
CA ARG A 62 -4.99 -15.14 -9.06
C ARG A 62 -6.04 -14.62 -8.06
N ASP A 63 -7.20 -15.26 -8.01
CA ASP A 63 -8.32 -14.91 -7.11
C ASP A 63 -8.03 -15.17 -5.62
N LYS A 64 -6.97 -15.92 -5.31
CA LYS A 64 -6.48 -16.18 -3.94
C LYS A 64 -5.33 -15.26 -3.53
N LEU A 65 -4.89 -14.40 -4.43
CA LEU A 65 -3.82 -13.43 -4.19
C LEU A 65 -4.41 -12.03 -4.11
N PHE A 66 -3.81 -11.21 -3.28
CA PHE A 66 -4.11 -9.79 -3.15
C PHE A 66 -2.88 -8.99 -3.59
N VAL A 67 -3.02 -8.22 -4.66
CA VAL A 67 -1.91 -7.48 -5.28
C VAL A 67 -2.19 -5.99 -5.18
N THR A 68 -1.25 -5.28 -4.55
CA THR A 68 -1.27 -3.82 -4.39
C THR A 68 -0.18 -3.19 -5.24
N SER A 69 -0.51 -2.13 -5.97
CA SER A 69 0.47 -1.18 -6.49
C SER A 69 0.07 0.26 -6.17
N LYS A 70 0.92 1.22 -6.52
CA LYS A 70 0.76 2.62 -6.13
C LYS A 70 1.02 3.54 -7.31
N VAL A 71 0.10 4.49 -7.55
CA VAL A 71 0.33 5.60 -8.48
C VAL A 71 1.46 6.48 -7.94
N ALA A 72 2.48 6.70 -8.74
CA ALA A 72 3.63 7.51 -8.31
C ALA A 72 3.19 8.91 -7.86
N ALA A 73 3.82 9.39 -6.79
CA ALA A 73 3.47 10.66 -6.14
C ALA A 73 3.62 11.89 -7.06
N GLU A 74 4.37 11.75 -8.14
CA GLU A 74 4.63 12.77 -9.17
C GLU A 74 3.47 12.96 -10.14
N HIS A 75 2.59 11.95 -10.30
CA HIS A 75 1.35 12.12 -11.07
C HIS A 75 0.39 13.01 -10.30
N LYS A 76 0.06 14.17 -10.89
CA LYS A 76 -0.77 15.21 -10.26
C LYS A 76 -1.90 15.70 -11.16
N ASP A 77 -2.27 14.90 -12.14
CA ASP A 77 -3.41 15.14 -13.02
C ASP A 77 -4.08 13.81 -13.41
N TYR A 78 -5.33 13.92 -13.84
CA TYR A 78 -6.16 12.78 -14.23
C TYR A 78 -5.53 11.95 -15.37
N GLN A 79 -5.01 12.59 -16.41
CA GLN A 79 -4.55 11.89 -17.62
C GLN A 79 -3.29 11.06 -17.33
N SER A 80 -2.31 11.66 -16.64
CA SER A 80 -1.09 10.95 -16.27
C SER A 80 -1.37 9.79 -15.30
N ALA A 81 -2.27 9.99 -14.33
CA ALA A 81 -2.67 8.94 -13.41
C ALA A 81 -3.37 7.78 -14.14
N LYS A 82 -4.34 8.08 -15.00
CA LYS A 82 -5.05 7.07 -15.79
C LYS A 82 -4.10 6.25 -16.67
N ALA A 83 -3.23 6.93 -17.41
CA ALA A 83 -2.24 6.25 -18.25
C ALA A 83 -1.29 5.38 -17.43
N SER A 84 -0.89 5.83 -16.25
CA SER A 84 0.00 5.09 -15.37
C SER A 84 -0.65 3.82 -14.79
N ILE A 85 -1.96 3.84 -14.48
CA ILE A 85 -2.71 2.67 -14.04
C ILE A 85 -2.74 1.61 -15.13
N ASP A 86 -3.05 2.01 -16.37
CA ASP A 86 -3.07 1.09 -17.52
C ASP A 86 -1.67 0.49 -17.77
N ALA A 87 -0.62 1.32 -17.70
CA ALA A 87 0.77 0.87 -17.84
C ALA A 87 1.20 -0.11 -16.73
N THR A 88 0.72 0.07 -15.50
CA THR A 88 0.97 -0.88 -14.40
C THR A 88 0.38 -2.25 -14.72
N LEU A 89 -0.88 -2.33 -15.14
CA LEU A 89 -1.53 -3.59 -15.48
C LEU A 89 -0.82 -4.30 -16.65
N GLU A 90 -0.46 -3.56 -17.70
CA GLU A 90 0.30 -4.08 -18.82
C GLU A 90 1.67 -4.61 -18.39
N LYS A 91 2.44 -3.83 -17.63
CA LYS A 91 3.76 -4.19 -17.13
C LYS A 91 3.74 -5.44 -16.26
N MET A 92 2.76 -5.54 -15.37
CA MET A 92 2.58 -6.71 -14.52
C MET A 92 1.97 -7.91 -15.24
N GLY A 93 1.34 -7.71 -16.41
CA GLY A 93 0.61 -8.73 -17.16
C GLY A 93 -0.60 -9.25 -16.38
N LEU A 94 -1.34 -8.36 -15.74
CA LEU A 94 -2.51 -8.65 -14.92
C LEU A 94 -3.74 -7.94 -15.46
N ASP A 95 -4.90 -8.61 -15.43
CA ASP A 95 -6.18 -8.03 -15.85
C ASP A 95 -6.74 -7.04 -14.83
N TYR A 96 -6.39 -7.22 -13.56
CA TYR A 96 -6.84 -6.36 -12.46
C TYR A 96 -5.83 -6.33 -11.30
N LEU A 97 -5.91 -5.27 -10.48
CA LEU A 97 -5.29 -5.21 -9.15
C LEU A 97 -6.36 -5.31 -8.05
N ASP A 98 -5.96 -5.86 -6.91
CA ASP A 98 -6.84 -5.90 -5.74
C ASP A 98 -6.92 -4.53 -5.04
N LEU A 99 -5.81 -3.79 -5.04
CA LEU A 99 -5.74 -2.44 -4.49
C LEU A 99 -4.78 -1.58 -5.30
N MET A 100 -5.20 -0.37 -5.61
CA MET A 100 -4.35 0.69 -6.13
C MET A 100 -4.47 1.91 -5.24
N ILE A 101 -3.33 2.50 -4.84
CA ILE A 101 -3.32 3.64 -3.92
C ILE A 101 -2.50 4.81 -4.48
N ILE A 102 -2.83 6.04 -4.11
CA ILE A 102 -1.94 7.20 -4.35
C ILE A 102 -0.78 7.09 -3.37
N HIS A 103 0.47 7.04 -3.86
CA HIS A 103 1.65 6.73 -3.06
C HIS A 103 1.99 7.79 -2.01
N SER A 104 1.69 9.06 -2.30
CA SER A 104 1.85 10.20 -1.37
C SER A 104 1.02 11.39 -1.85
N PRO A 105 0.48 12.20 -0.91
CA PRO A 105 -0.25 13.43 -1.27
C PRO A 105 0.65 14.47 -1.93
N GLN A 106 1.95 14.46 -1.64
CA GLN A 106 2.94 15.37 -2.18
C GLN A 106 3.99 14.60 -3.00
N PRO A 107 4.54 15.17 -4.09
CA PRO A 107 5.69 14.59 -4.78
C PRO A 107 6.86 14.36 -3.82
N TRP A 108 7.61 13.25 -4.02
CA TRP A 108 8.66 12.85 -3.09
C TRP A 108 9.73 13.92 -2.83
N LYS A 109 10.03 14.76 -3.82
CA LYS A 109 11.02 15.84 -3.68
C LYS A 109 10.64 16.92 -2.67
N VAL A 110 9.34 17.04 -2.35
CA VAL A 110 8.80 18.10 -1.50
C VAL A 110 7.96 17.57 -0.34
N VAL A 111 7.88 16.24 -0.19
CA VAL A 111 7.09 15.60 0.87
C VAL A 111 7.53 16.11 2.24
N ASN A 112 6.59 16.58 3.04
CA ASN A 112 6.81 17.17 4.37
C ASN A 112 7.74 18.41 4.39
N GLN A 113 8.04 19.01 3.23
CA GLN A 113 8.89 20.21 3.10
C GLN A 113 8.12 21.38 2.47
N SER A 114 6.97 21.11 1.86
CA SER A 114 6.13 22.11 1.19
C SER A 114 4.83 22.31 1.96
N GLU A 115 4.38 23.56 2.07
CA GLU A 115 3.03 23.88 2.57
C GLU A 115 1.93 23.53 1.56
N ASN A 116 2.28 23.38 0.27
CA ASN A 116 1.33 22.94 -0.74
C ASN A 116 0.98 21.48 -0.55
N ARG A 117 -0.30 21.20 -0.24
CA ARG A 117 -0.83 19.84 -0.05
C ARG A 117 -1.34 19.19 -1.35
N TYR A 118 -1.30 19.90 -2.48
CA TYR A 118 -1.78 19.40 -3.78
C TYR A 118 -3.23 18.86 -3.73
N PHE A 119 -4.10 19.57 -3.01
CA PHE A 119 -5.49 19.13 -2.79
C PHE A 119 -6.27 18.96 -4.09
N ALA A 120 -6.21 19.92 -4.99
CA ALA A 120 -6.93 19.86 -6.26
C ALA A 120 -6.37 18.77 -7.19
N GLU A 121 -5.05 18.67 -7.26
CA GLU A 121 -4.36 17.69 -8.08
C GLU A 121 -4.63 16.25 -7.57
N ASN A 122 -4.62 16.04 -6.26
CA ASN A 122 -4.95 14.73 -5.68
C ASN A 122 -6.40 14.32 -5.96
N VAL A 123 -7.33 15.27 -6.05
CA VAL A 123 -8.72 14.99 -6.49
C VAL A 123 -8.74 14.50 -7.95
N GLU A 124 -7.95 15.11 -8.84
CA GLU A 124 -7.86 14.66 -10.24
C GLU A 124 -7.25 13.26 -10.36
N VAL A 125 -6.20 12.96 -9.59
CA VAL A 125 -5.62 11.61 -9.52
C VAL A 125 -6.64 10.62 -8.97
N TRP A 126 -7.38 11.00 -7.92
CA TRP A 126 -8.39 10.14 -7.32
C TRP A 126 -9.52 9.78 -8.30
N LYS A 127 -9.99 10.73 -9.10
CA LYS A 127 -10.98 10.47 -10.17
C LYS A 127 -10.50 9.40 -11.16
N ALA A 128 -9.21 9.38 -11.50
CA ALA A 128 -8.66 8.34 -12.36
C ALA A 128 -8.69 6.96 -11.68
N LEU A 129 -8.47 6.89 -10.37
CA LEU A 129 -8.63 5.65 -9.60
C LEU A 129 -10.11 5.22 -9.55
N GLU A 130 -11.04 6.16 -9.33
CA GLU A 130 -12.49 5.88 -9.33
C GLU A 130 -12.95 5.30 -10.67
N ASP A 131 -12.54 5.90 -11.79
CA ASP A 131 -12.87 5.39 -13.12
C ASP A 131 -12.31 3.98 -13.37
N ALA A 132 -11.07 3.72 -12.96
CA ALA A 132 -10.46 2.39 -13.07
C ALA A 132 -11.17 1.36 -12.16
N TYR A 133 -11.62 1.78 -10.97
CA TYR A 133 -12.41 0.97 -10.05
C TYR A 133 -13.78 0.64 -10.65
N LEU A 134 -14.49 1.61 -11.19
CA LEU A 134 -15.79 1.42 -11.85
C LEU A 134 -15.67 0.55 -13.11
N ALA A 135 -14.54 0.63 -13.82
CA ALA A 135 -14.24 -0.20 -14.97
C ALA A 135 -13.84 -1.65 -14.60
N GLY A 136 -13.73 -1.99 -13.31
CA GLY A 136 -13.35 -3.31 -12.84
C GLY A 136 -11.85 -3.63 -12.94
N LYS A 137 -11.01 -2.67 -13.28
CA LYS A 137 -9.55 -2.80 -13.31
C LYS A 137 -8.94 -2.85 -11.89
N LEU A 138 -9.62 -2.24 -10.92
CA LEU A 138 -9.21 -2.18 -9.52
C LEU A 138 -10.35 -2.71 -8.65
N ARG A 139 -10.06 -3.60 -7.70
CA ARG A 139 -11.07 -4.12 -6.77
C ARG A 139 -11.29 -3.23 -5.54
N ALA A 140 -10.26 -2.46 -5.18
CA ALA A 140 -10.29 -1.45 -4.13
C ALA A 140 -9.35 -0.31 -4.49
N ILE A 141 -9.61 0.87 -3.91
CA ILE A 141 -8.79 2.06 -4.09
C ILE A 141 -8.51 2.72 -2.74
N GLY A 142 -7.34 3.33 -2.62
CA GLY A 142 -6.88 3.93 -1.38
C GLY A 142 -5.78 4.96 -1.57
N VAL A 143 -5.17 5.31 -0.48
CA VAL A 143 -4.12 6.32 -0.42
C VAL A 143 -2.96 5.83 0.47
N SER A 144 -1.86 6.55 0.46
CA SER A 144 -0.71 6.31 1.35
C SER A 144 -0.11 7.63 1.79
N ASN A 145 0.32 7.71 3.04
CA ASN A 145 0.92 8.89 3.65
C ASN A 145 -0.01 10.12 3.68
N PHE A 146 -1.32 9.91 3.59
CA PHE A 146 -2.31 10.96 3.71
C PHE A 146 -2.54 11.29 5.19
N LEU A 147 -2.59 12.57 5.50
CA LEU A 147 -3.02 13.09 6.80
C LEU A 147 -4.53 13.32 6.79
N GLN A 148 -5.11 13.61 7.96
CA GLN A 148 -6.54 13.86 8.07
C GLN A 148 -7.03 14.90 7.06
N GLU A 149 -6.34 16.02 6.90
CA GLU A 149 -6.73 17.08 5.95
C GLU A 149 -6.74 16.62 4.48
N ASP A 150 -5.81 15.73 4.10
CA ASP A 150 -5.76 15.14 2.76
C ASP A 150 -6.93 14.18 2.53
N LEU A 151 -7.25 13.37 3.55
CA LEU A 151 -8.38 12.46 3.53
C LEU A 151 -9.71 13.22 3.47
N ASP A 152 -9.87 14.27 4.28
CA ASP A 152 -11.05 15.15 4.28
C ASP A 152 -11.28 15.76 2.89
N ASN A 153 -10.19 16.19 2.22
CA ASN A 153 -10.25 16.74 0.87
C ASN A 153 -10.79 15.72 -0.13
N ILE A 154 -10.28 14.48 -0.13
CA ILE A 154 -10.78 13.42 -1.03
C ILE A 154 -12.24 13.09 -0.71
N ILE A 155 -12.57 12.85 0.56
CA ILE A 155 -13.92 12.49 1.01
C ILE A 155 -14.96 13.55 0.61
N LYS A 156 -14.58 14.84 0.67
CA LYS A 156 -15.46 15.96 0.34
C LYS A 156 -15.74 16.11 -1.16
N HIS A 157 -14.77 15.77 -2.01
CA HIS A 157 -14.82 16.12 -3.44
C HIS A 157 -15.01 14.93 -4.38
N CYS A 158 -15.02 13.69 -3.86
CA CYS A 158 -15.09 12.48 -4.66
C CYS A 158 -16.26 11.59 -4.26
N GLY A 159 -16.69 10.71 -5.17
CA GLY A 159 -17.85 9.84 -4.98
C GLY A 159 -17.54 8.61 -4.14
N THR A 160 -16.32 8.12 -4.20
CA THR A 160 -15.85 6.93 -3.46
C THR A 160 -14.83 7.34 -2.40
N LYS A 161 -15.07 6.95 -1.15
CA LYS A 161 -14.09 7.17 -0.08
C LYS A 161 -12.87 6.26 -0.25
N PRO A 162 -11.66 6.69 0.18
CA PRO A 162 -10.54 5.77 0.34
C PRO A 162 -10.91 4.57 1.21
N MET A 163 -10.57 3.38 0.75
CA MET A 163 -10.83 2.13 1.50
C MET A 163 -9.65 1.76 2.38
N VAL A 164 -8.46 2.21 2.00
CA VAL A 164 -7.19 1.97 2.70
C VAL A 164 -6.41 3.28 2.78
N ASP A 165 -5.75 3.52 3.91
CA ASP A 165 -4.64 4.46 4.04
C ASP A 165 -3.41 3.71 4.53
N GLN A 166 -2.37 3.59 3.68
CA GLN A 166 -1.13 2.91 4.01
C GLN A 166 -0.13 3.91 4.59
N VAL A 167 0.25 3.72 5.87
CA VAL A 167 1.03 4.70 6.63
C VAL A 167 2.22 4.07 7.35
N LEU A 168 3.23 4.88 7.66
CA LEU A 168 4.32 4.47 8.55
C LEU A 168 3.74 4.19 9.94
N CYS A 169 3.86 2.93 10.38
CA CYS A 169 3.43 2.53 11.71
C CYS A 169 4.28 1.37 12.24
N HIS A 170 4.96 1.61 13.35
CA HIS A 170 5.79 0.61 14.02
C HIS A 170 5.94 0.96 15.50
N VAL A 171 6.52 0.05 16.27
CA VAL A 171 6.86 0.30 17.69
C VAL A 171 7.73 1.55 17.80
N GLY A 172 7.26 2.54 18.57
CA GLY A 172 7.90 3.84 18.72
C GLY A 172 7.44 4.92 17.72
N HIS A 173 6.64 4.57 16.73
CA HIS A 173 5.99 5.52 15.83
C HIS A 173 4.57 5.07 15.50
N THR A 174 3.61 5.47 16.32
CA THR A 174 2.19 5.14 16.14
C THR A 174 1.41 6.42 15.93
N PRO A 175 0.87 6.69 14.74
CA PRO A 175 0.09 7.89 14.45
C PRO A 175 -1.34 7.77 15.02
N ALA A 176 -1.48 7.72 16.35
CA ALA A 176 -2.72 7.37 17.04
C ALA A 176 -3.93 8.21 16.59
N ALA A 177 -3.77 9.53 16.46
CA ALA A 177 -4.85 10.41 16.03
C ALA A 177 -5.34 10.07 14.61
N LEU A 178 -4.43 9.74 13.68
CA LEU A 178 -4.78 9.33 12.33
C LEU A 178 -5.46 7.95 12.32
N LEU A 179 -4.97 7.00 13.14
CA LEU A 179 -5.60 5.69 13.29
C LEU A 179 -7.05 5.82 13.77
N ASP A 180 -7.29 6.63 14.79
CA ASP A 180 -8.63 6.90 15.32
C ASP A 180 -9.52 7.59 14.27
N TYR A 181 -8.98 8.57 13.55
CA TYR A 181 -9.70 9.23 12.45
C TYR A 181 -10.09 8.22 11.35
N CYS A 182 -9.14 7.45 10.82
CA CYS A 182 -9.41 6.43 9.81
C CYS A 182 -10.49 5.44 10.26
N LYS A 183 -10.41 4.99 11.51
CA LYS A 183 -11.43 4.10 12.10
C LYS A 183 -12.83 4.74 12.09
N THR A 184 -12.96 6.03 12.42
CA THR A 184 -14.26 6.72 12.39
C THR A 184 -14.80 6.87 10.98
N GLN A 185 -13.94 6.97 9.97
CA GLN A 185 -14.31 7.08 8.56
C GLN A 185 -14.55 5.73 7.88
N GLY A 186 -14.26 4.60 8.55
CA GLY A 186 -14.33 3.26 7.97
C GLY A 186 -13.20 2.98 6.98
N ILE A 187 -12.07 3.68 7.10
CA ILE A 187 -10.87 3.50 6.29
C ILE A 187 -9.95 2.50 7.01
N GLN A 188 -9.58 1.42 6.31
CA GLN A 188 -8.63 0.44 6.84
C GLN A 188 -7.21 1.02 6.80
N VAL A 189 -6.53 1.06 7.94
CA VAL A 189 -5.11 1.40 7.98
C VAL A 189 -4.28 0.16 7.66
N GLU A 190 -3.28 0.33 6.79
CA GLU A 190 -2.23 -0.64 6.48
C GLU A 190 -0.89 -0.07 6.93
N ALA A 191 -0.15 -0.82 7.76
CA ALA A 191 1.14 -0.37 8.30
C ALA A 191 2.29 -0.78 7.37
N TYR A 192 3.13 0.17 6.95
CA TYR A 192 4.40 -0.15 6.30
C TYR A 192 5.59 0.06 7.24
N ALA A 193 6.72 -0.56 6.91
CA ALA A 193 7.96 -0.59 7.70
C ALA A 193 7.76 -1.03 9.16
N PRO A 194 7.06 -2.12 9.46
CA PRO A 194 6.70 -2.52 10.82
C PRO A 194 7.88 -2.80 11.73
N ILE A 195 9.07 -3.07 11.17
CA ILE A 195 10.33 -3.26 11.91
C ILE A 195 11.24 -2.02 11.87
N ALA A 196 10.71 -0.85 11.46
CA ALA A 196 11.46 0.40 11.36
C ALA A 196 12.78 0.26 10.55
N HIS A 197 12.73 -0.40 9.37
CA HIS A 197 13.91 -0.72 8.55
C HIS A 197 15.04 -1.42 9.33
N GLY A 198 14.68 -2.24 10.32
CA GLY A 198 15.63 -2.95 11.17
C GLY A 198 16.01 -2.23 12.48
N ALA A 199 15.69 -0.95 12.62
CA ALA A 199 16.01 -0.21 13.85
C ALA A 199 15.33 -0.80 15.10
N ALA A 200 14.13 -1.37 14.97
CA ALA A 200 13.43 -2.04 16.05
C ALA A 200 14.22 -3.21 16.68
N MET A 201 15.13 -3.84 15.90
CA MET A 201 15.97 -4.94 16.38
C MET A 201 16.90 -4.53 17.52
N ASN A 202 17.22 -3.23 17.60
CA ASN A 202 18.18 -2.69 18.57
C ASN A 202 17.53 -1.97 19.75
N ILE A 203 16.20 -2.03 19.87
CA ILE A 203 15.46 -1.42 20.98
C ILE A 203 15.40 -2.40 22.15
N GLY A 204 16.13 -2.12 23.25
CA GLY A 204 16.23 -3.02 24.42
C GLY A 204 14.86 -3.45 24.98
N ALA A 205 13.93 -2.53 25.16
CA ALA A 205 12.58 -2.86 25.64
C ALA A 205 11.83 -3.82 24.68
N VAL A 206 12.03 -3.69 23.36
CA VAL A 206 11.42 -4.60 22.37
C VAL A 206 12.06 -6.00 22.47
N GLN A 207 13.39 -6.06 22.67
CA GLN A 207 14.10 -7.33 22.87
C GLN A 207 13.63 -8.03 24.16
N GLU A 208 13.51 -7.30 25.28
CA GLU A 208 13.02 -7.84 26.55
C GLU A 208 11.60 -8.44 26.41
N ILE A 209 10.71 -7.70 25.73
CA ILE A 209 9.33 -8.20 25.50
C ILE A 209 9.36 -9.42 24.58
N SER A 210 10.17 -9.42 23.54
CA SER A 210 10.29 -10.58 22.63
C SER A 210 10.76 -11.84 23.36
N HIS A 211 11.75 -11.70 24.24
CA HIS A 211 12.22 -12.81 25.09
C HIS A 211 11.12 -13.29 26.06
N LYS A 212 10.38 -12.35 26.68
CA LYS A 212 9.29 -12.68 27.60
C LYS A 212 8.20 -13.55 26.94
N TYR A 213 7.90 -13.28 25.66
CA TYR A 213 6.89 -14.04 24.91
C TYR A 213 7.47 -15.17 24.05
N ASN A 214 8.77 -15.43 24.14
CA ASN A 214 9.49 -16.44 23.35
C ASN A 214 9.22 -16.31 21.84
N VAL A 215 9.28 -15.09 21.32
CA VAL A 215 9.15 -14.77 19.91
C VAL A 215 10.35 -13.94 19.43
N THR A 216 10.57 -13.85 18.13
CA THR A 216 11.59 -12.96 17.58
C THR A 216 11.11 -11.50 17.60
N VAL A 217 12.05 -10.55 17.60
CA VAL A 217 11.73 -9.11 17.50
C VAL A 217 10.86 -8.81 16.28
N PRO A 218 11.16 -9.31 15.05
CA PRO A 218 10.27 -9.12 13.90
C PRO A 218 8.86 -9.66 14.14
N GLN A 219 8.69 -10.85 14.71
CA GLN A 219 7.38 -11.41 15.02
C GLN A 219 6.59 -10.52 16.00
N LEU A 220 7.26 -9.98 17.02
CA LEU A 220 6.65 -9.04 17.95
C LEU A 220 6.20 -7.77 17.24
N CYS A 221 7.07 -7.16 16.42
CA CYS A 221 6.77 -5.93 15.69
C CYS A 221 5.62 -6.11 14.66
N LEU A 222 5.55 -7.28 14.02
CA LEU A 222 4.48 -7.59 13.07
C LEU A 222 3.13 -7.85 13.76
N ARG A 223 3.14 -8.20 15.04
CA ARG A 223 1.93 -8.38 15.83
C ARG A 223 1.44 -7.08 16.48
N TYR A 224 2.32 -6.10 16.62
CA TYR A 224 2.02 -4.78 17.19
C TYR A 224 0.93 -4.05 16.41
#